data_a6c41eef080d1993f8e91f7b385209a9
#
_entry.id   a6c41eef080d1993f8e91f7b385209a9
#
_cell.length_a   1.000
_cell.length_b   1.000
_cell.length_c   1.000
_cell.angle_alpha   90.00
_cell.angle_beta   90.00
_cell.angle_gamma   90.00
#
_symmetry.space_group_name_H-M   'P 1'
#
loop_
_entity.id
_entity.type
_entity.pdbx_description
1 polymer ?
#
loop_
_entity_poly.entity_id
_entity_poly.type
_entity_poly.pdbx_seq_one_letter_code
_entity_poly.pdbx_strand_id
1 'polypeptide(L)'
;MFYKPDDGHGLKNNPFNAIVTPRPIGWISTRDKKSIDNIAPYSFFNAVAYVPPQVMFASTGDKSDRDGTKDSVANIKETKEFCVNIVSYEMRHQMNATSKSLPADIDEFEHAELKKIDCNLIECPRVLGAPAALECKLVEIIQ
;
A
#
# COMPACT_ATOMS: atom_id res chain seq x y z
N MET A 1 -13.87 -8.43 -27.84
CA MET A 1 -12.90 -7.34 -28.04
C MET A 1 -11.49 -7.89 -27.93
N PHE A 2 -10.59 -7.50 -28.81
CA PHE A 2 -9.16 -7.80 -28.73
C PHE A 2 -8.39 -6.48 -28.86
N TYR A 3 -7.33 -6.30 -28.07
CA TYR A 3 -6.38 -5.19 -28.20
C TYR A 3 -5.01 -5.65 -27.69
N LYS A 4 -3.95 -5.06 -28.23
CA LYS A 4 -2.60 -5.20 -27.67
C LYS A 4 -2.43 -4.11 -26.61
N PRO A 5 -1.79 -4.39 -25.46
CA PRO A 5 -1.58 -3.39 -24.40
C PRO A 5 -0.94 -2.09 -24.90
N ASP A 6 0.05 -2.18 -25.80
CA ASP A 6 0.79 -1.04 -26.35
C ASP A 6 -0.07 -0.15 -27.28
N ASP A 7 -1.10 -0.72 -27.91
CA ASP A 7 -2.00 0.00 -28.82
C ASP A 7 -3.15 0.70 -28.08
N GLY A 8 -3.32 0.37 -26.77
CA GLY A 8 -4.42 0.82 -25.96
C GLY A 8 -5.74 0.13 -26.30
N HIS A 9 -6.77 0.38 -25.50
CA HIS A 9 -8.08 -0.29 -25.60
C HIS A 9 -9.23 0.59 -26.09
N GLY A 10 -9.01 1.90 -26.17
CA GLY A 10 -10.02 2.88 -26.63
C GLY A 10 -11.26 3.04 -25.72
N LEU A 11 -11.29 2.42 -24.55
CA LEU A 11 -12.39 2.52 -23.58
C LEU A 11 -12.13 3.61 -22.54
N LYS A 12 -13.22 4.17 -21.98
CA LYS A 12 -13.16 5.16 -20.91
C LYS A 12 -12.47 4.62 -19.65
N ASN A 13 -12.69 3.35 -19.32
CA ASN A 13 -12.13 2.69 -18.14
C ASN A 13 -11.25 1.51 -18.58
N ASN A 14 -10.19 1.26 -17.84
CA ASN A 14 -9.28 0.17 -18.12
C ASN A 14 -9.96 -1.20 -17.94
N PRO A 15 -10.10 -2.00 -19.01
CA PRO A 15 -10.78 -3.30 -18.94
C PRO A 15 -10.01 -4.32 -18.08
N PHE A 16 -8.67 -4.25 -18.02
CA PHE A 16 -7.87 -5.12 -17.18
C PHE A 16 -8.24 -4.95 -15.70
N ASN A 17 -8.36 -3.70 -15.24
CA ASN A 17 -8.78 -3.41 -13.86
C ASN A 17 -10.19 -3.88 -13.56
N ALA A 18 -11.09 -3.90 -14.55
CA ALA A 18 -12.46 -4.37 -14.40
C ALA A 18 -12.57 -5.89 -14.37
N ILE A 19 -11.71 -6.61 -15.10
CA ILE A 19 -11.73 -8.07 -15.20
C ILE A 19 -11.05 -8.73 -14.00
N VAL A 20 -9.90 -8.16 -13.56
CA VAL A 20 -9.15 -8.68 -12.40
C VAL A 20 -9.77 -8.14 -11.12
N THR A 21 -10.90 -8.72 -10.74
CA THR A 21 -11.72 -8.30 -9.59
C THR A 21 -12.58 -9.48 -9.08
N PRO A 22 -12.96 -9.55 -7.78
CA PRO A 22 -12.57 -8.65 -6.70
C PRO A 22 -11.10 -8.80 -6.32
N ARG A 23 -10.51 -7.70 -5.84
CA ARG A 23 -9.13 -7.70 -5.32
C ARG A 23 -9.14 -7.41 -3.83
N PRO A 24 -8.32 -8.10 -3.01
CA PRO A 24 -8.11 -7.72 -1.63
C PRO A 24 -7.36 -6.38 -1.57
N ILE A 25 -7.53 -5.65 -0.47
CA ILE A 25 -6.82 -4.41 -0.19
C ILE A 25 -5.72 -4.68 0.83
N GLY A 26 -4.47 -4.45 0.45
CA GLY A 26 -3.37 -4.28 1.38
C GLY A 26 -3.30 -2.82 1.80
N TRP A 27 -3.63 -2.51 3.06
CA TRP A 27 -3.48 -1.18 3.61
C TRP A 27 -2.10 -1.08 4.24
N ILE A 28 -1.15 -0.56 3.47
CA ILE A 28 0.27 -0.65 3.75
C ILE A 28 0.72 0.55 4.56
N SER A 29 1.20 0.31 5.77
CA SER A 29 1.89 1.32 6.57
C SER A 29 3.40 1.14 6.53
N THR A 30 4.10 2.26 6.53
CA THR A 30 5.56 2.34 6.49
C THR A 30 6.03 3.52 7.33
N ARG A 31 7.30 3.54 7.69
CA ARG A 31 7.98 4.68 8.32
C ARG A 31 9.24 5.00 7.53
N ASP A 32 9.55 6.27 7.35
CA ASP A 32 10.81 6.69 6.76
C ASP A 32 11.92 6.81 7.84
N LYS A 33 13.14 7.08 7.40
CA LYS A 33 14.29 7.27 8.32
C LYS A 33 14.20 8.53 9.20
N LYS A 34 13.27 9.45 8.90
CA LYS A 34 13.02 10.65 9.70
C LYS A 34 11.85 10.47 10.67
N SER A 35 11.35 9.23 10.80
CA SER A 35 10.19 8.87 11.64
C SER A 35 8.86 9.46 11.16
N ILE A 36 8.74 9.76 9.86
CA ILE A 36 7.47 10.13 9.25
C ILE A 36 6.73 8.86 8.84
N ASP A 37 5.49 8.74 9.30
CA ASP A 37 4.65 7.60 9.01
C ASP A 37 3.81 7.83 7.77
N ASN A 38 3.68 6.78 6.96
CA ASN A 38 2.89 6.76 5.75
C ASN A 38 1.94 5.57 5.79
N ILE A 39 0.73 5.74 5.26
CA ILE A 39 -0.22 4.65 5.07
C ILE A 39 -1.03 4.86 3.80
N ALA A 40 -1.05 3.84 2.92
CA ALA A 40 -1.78 3.89 1.67
C ALA A 40 -2.40 2.54 1.29
N PRO A 41 -3.60 2.53 0.66
CA PRO A 41 -4.24 1.30 0.19
C PRO A 41 -3.72 0.88 -1.18
N TYR A 42 -3.47 -0.41 -1.34
CA TYR A 42 -3.06 -1.05 -2.59
C TYR A 42 -4.03 -2.18 -2.93
N SER A 43 -4.66 -2.10 -4.10
CA SER A 43 -5.59 -3.14 -4.58
C SER A 43 -4.92 -4.20 -5.47
N PHE A 44 -3.71 -3.97 -5.94
CA PHE A 44 -2.87 -5.04 -6.49
C PHE A 44 -2.09 -5.68 -5.35
N PHE A 45 -2.78 -6.46 -4.54
CA PHE A 45 -2.28 -7.11 -3.33
C PHE A 45 -2.75 -8.55 -3.30
N ASN A 46 -1.86 -9.47 -2.94
CA ASN A 46 -2.23 -10.88 -2.73
C ASN A 46 -1.20 -11.63 -1.88
N ALA A 47 -1.61 -12.80 -1.35
CA ALA A 47 -0.69 -13.81 -0.84
C ALA A 47 -0.03 -14.56 -2.01
N VAL A 48 1.27 -14.85 -1.92
CA VAL A 48 2.03 -15.57 -2.94
C VAL A 48 2.64 -16.88 -2.42
N ALA A 49 2.80 -17.02 -1.11
CA ALA A 49 3.26 -18.24 -0.46
C ALA A 49 2.72 -18.33 0.97
N TYR A 50 2.71 -19.54 1.54
CA TYR A 50 2.30 -19.76 2.93
C TYR A 50 3.38 -20.44 3.80
N VAL A 51 4.43 -20.98 3.19
CA VAL A 51 5.59 -21.55 3.90
C VAL A 51 6.88 -21.14 3.18
N PRO A 52 7.58 -20.12 3.66
CA PRO A 52 7.15 -19.15 4.65
C PRO A 52 5.99 -18.27 4.12
N PRO A 53 5.18 -17.63 4.98
CA PRO A 53 4.12 -16.73 4.53
C PRO A 53 4.71 -15.54 3.79
N GLN A 54 4.21 -15.28 2.58
CA GLN A 54 4.64 -14.16 1.75
C GLN A 54 3.45 -13.47 1.11
N VAL A 55 3.51 -12.15 1.06
CA VAL A 55 2.54 -11.30 0.37
C VAL A 55 3.25 -10.44 -0.65
N MET A 56 2.51 -10.02 -1.68
CA MET A 56 2.97 -9.02 -2.64
C MET A 56 1.97 -7.87 -2.74
N PHE A 57 2.46 -6.70 -3.07
CA PHE A 57 1.64 -5.62 -3.58
C PHE A 57 2.37 -4.90 -4.71
N ALA A 58 1.63 -4.31 -5.66
CA ALA A 58 2.20 -3.52 -6.72
C ALA A 58 1.79 -2.05 -6.58
N SER A 59 2.79 -1.18 -6.64
CA SER A 59 2.62 0.27 -6.71
C SER A 59 2.64 0.68 -8.17
N THR A 60 1.48 1.13 -8.65
CA THR A 60 1.32 1.62 -10.03
C THR A 60 1.14 3.12 -9.99
N GLY A 61 2.06 3.85 -10.56
CA GLY A 61 2.03 5.31 -10.62
C GLY A 61 3.22 5.95 -9.93
N ASP A 62 3.55 7.12 -10.41
CA ASP A 62 4.71 7.88 -10.05
C ASP A 62 4.35 9.04 -9.13
N LYS A 63 5.31 9.47 -8.32
CA LYS A 63 5.23 10.67 -7.50
C LYS A 63 6.48 11.52 -7.75
N SER A 64 6.30 12.74 -8.23
CA SER A 64 7.40 13.58 -8.71
C SER A 64 8.36 14.05 -7.61
N ASP A 65 7.91 14.09 -6.36
CA ASP A 65 8.70 14.50 -5.18
C ASP A 65 9.52 13.36 -4.54
N ARG A 66 9.48 12.14 -5.11
CA ARG A 66 10.16 10.92 -4.63
C ARG A 66 10.80 10.10 -5.75
N ASP A 67 11.49 10.74 -6.69
CA ASP A 67 12.17 10.07 -7.82
C ASP A 67 11.28 9.08 -8.59
N GLY A 68 10.01 9.45 -8.82
CA GLY A 68 9.05 8.60 -9.51
C GLY A 68 8.52 7.43 -8.69
N THR A 69 8.76 7.34 -7.40
CA THR A 69 8.19 6.28 -6.54
C THR A 69 7.22 6.85 -5.51
N LYS A 70 6.20 6.07 -5.15
CA LYS A 70 5.31 6.42 -4.03
C LYS A 70 6.04 6.28 -2.69
N ASP A 71 5.58 7.03 -1.68
CA ASP A 71 6.20 7.07 -0.35
C ASP A 71 6.36 5.69 0.27
N SER A 72 5.34 4.83 0.21
CA SER A 72 5.43 3.46 0.72
C SER A 72 6.59 2.69 0.10
N VAL A 73 6.78 2.78 -1.23
CA VAL A 73 7.88 2.07 -1.92
C VAL A 73 9.23 2.69 -1.56
N ALA A 74 9.33 4.02 -1.51
CA ALA A 74 10.55 4.72 -1.10
C ALA A 74 10.96 4.30 0.32
N ASN A 75 10.02 4.34 1.27
CA ASN A 75 10.25 3.95 2.66
C ASN A 75 10.70 2.49 2.77
N ILE A 76 10.01 1.56 2.08
CA ILE A 76 10.36 0.13 2.08
C ILE A 76 11.76 -0.12 1.46
N LYS A 77 12.12 0.61 0.41
CA LYS A 77 13.49 0.53 -0.15
C LYS A 77 14.56 0.89 0.89
N GLU A 78 14.26 1.85 1.75
CA GLU A 78 15.19 2.33 2.77
C GLU A 78 15.21 1.48 4.04
N THR A 79 14.03 1.18 4.59
CA THR A 79 13.88 0.55 5.92
C THR A 79 13.78 -0.97 5.85
N LYS A 80 13.41 -1.52 4.69
CA LYS A 80 13.19 -2.96 4.45
C LYS A 80 12.01 -3.55 5.24
N GLU A 81 11.12 -2.69 5.74
CA GLU A 81 10.00 -3.08 6.59
C GLU A 81 8.70 -2.40 6.17
N PHE A 82 7.58 -3.07 6.38
CA PHE A 82 6.25 -2.54 6.20
C PHE A 82 5.22 -3.38 6.97
N CYS A 83 4.08 -2.78 7.28
CA CYS A 83 2.96 -3.51 7.87
C CYS A 83 1.78 -3.52 6.90
N VAL A 84 1.15 -4.67 6.73
CA VAL A 84 -0.13 -4.81 6.02
C VAL A 84 -1.24 -4.80 7.05
N ASN A 85 -2.10 -3.80 7.01
CA ASN A 85 -3.30 -3.72 7.85
C ASN A 85 -4.49 -4.25 7.06
N ILE A 86 -5.29 -5.12 7.65
CA ILE A 86 -6.54 -5.59 7.05
C ILE A 86 -7.64 -4.56 7.36
N VAL A 87 -8.35 -4.14 6.32
CA VAL A 87 -9.39 -3.11 6.44
C VAL A 87 -10.71 -3.76 6.81
N SER A 88 -11.33 -3.32 7.92
CA SER A 88 -12.72 -3.65 8.20
C SER A 88 -13.66 -2.73 7.41
N TYR A 89 -14.92 -3.14 7.27
CA TYR A 89 -15.92 -2.33 6.58
C TYR A 89 -16.13 -0.95 7.24
N GLU A 90 -16.04 -0.89 8.56
CA GLU A 90 -16.16 0.35 9.35
C GLU A 90 -15.05 1.35 9.02
N MET A 91 -13.84 0.86 8.72
CA MET A 91 -12.66 1.68 8.42
C MET A 91 -12.55 2.08 6.94
N ARG A 92 -13.49 1.69 6.07
CA ARG A 92 -13.41 1.94 4.62
C ARG A 92 -13.26 3.40 4.23
N HIS A 93 -13.82 4.32 5.02
CA HIS A 93 -13.75 5.76 4.72
C HIS A 93 -12.37 6.33 5.05
N GLN A 94 -11.79 5.95 6.20
CA GLN A 94 -10.43 6.33 6.57
C GLN A 94 -9.43 5.73 5.58
N MET A 95 -9.58 4.44 5.25
CA MET A 95 -8.74 3.80 4.23
C MET A 95 -8.80 4.55 2.90
N ASN A 96 -9.99 4.92 2.44
CA ASN A 96 -10.14 5.68 1.20
C ASN A 96 -9.54 7.09 1.31
N ALA A 97 -9.58 7.73 2.48
CA ALA A 97 -8.94 9.03 2.69
C ALA A 97 -7.42 8.96 2.49
N THR A 98 -6.77 7.85 2.88
CA THR A 98 -5.33 7.61 2.68
C THR A 98 -4.95 7.22 1.25
N SER A 99 -5.88 7.17 0.30
CA SER A 99 -5.59 6.97 -1.13
C SER A 99 -5.16 8.24 -1.85
N LYS A 100 -5.28 9.41 -1.21
CA LYS A 100 -4.88 10.69 -1.79
C LYS A 100 -3.36 10.79 -1.84
N SER A 101 -2.86 11.44 -2.90
CA SER A 101 -1.45 11.79 -2.97
C SER A 101 -1.21 13.05 -2.15
N LEU A 102 -0.50 12.92 -1.04
CA LEU A 102 -0.10 14.01 -0.15
C LEU A 102 1.40 14.27 -0.27
N PRO A 103 1.91 15.46 0.09
CA PRO A 103 3.34 15.70 0.23
C PRO A 103 4.02 14.67 1.15
N ALA A 104 5.29 14.35 0.88
CA ALA A 104 6.02 13.29 1.57
C ALA A 104 6.32 13.58 3.06
N ASP A 105 6.15 14.82 3.49
CA ASP A 105 6.31 15.28 4.87
C ASP A 105 5.00 15.27 5.68
N ILE A 106 3.91 14.82 5.07
CA ILE A 106 2.60 14.71 5.72
C ILE A 106 2.40 13.27 6.22
N ASP A 107 2.05 13.15 7.49
CA ASP A 107 1.64 11.90 8.10
C ASP A 107 0.19 11.56 7.70
N GLU A 108 0.01 10.52 6.87
CA GLU A 108 -1.32 10.13 6.40
C GLU A 108 -2.20 9.52 7.48
N PHE A 109 -1.64 8.99 8.57
CA PHE A 109 -2.44 8.57 9.72
C PHE A 109 -3.15 9.76 10.35
N GLU A 110 -2.43 10.87 10.56
CA GLU A 110 -3.02 12.09 11.12
C GLU A 110 -4.06 12.69 10.16
N HIS A 111 -3.73 12.73 8.85
CA HIS A 111 -4.65 13.24 7.83
C HIS A 111 -5.97 12.45 7.79
N ALA A 112 -5.94 11.15 8.00
CA ALA A 112 -7.11 10.28 7.98
C ALA A 112 -7.74 10.04 9.37
N GLU A 113 -7.27 10.77 10.40
CA GLU A 113 -7.72 10.63 11.80
C GLU A 113 -7.60 9.18 12.32
N LEU A 114 -6.53 8.50 11.92
CA LEU A 114 -6.23 7.14 12.32
C LEU A 114 -5.38 7.13 13.59
N LYS A 115 -5.71 6.24 14.52
CA LYS A 115 -4.87 5.98 15.68
C LYS A 115 -3.82 4.94 15.35
N LYS A 116 -2.58 5.23 15.74
CA LYS A 116 -1.43 4.34 15.59
C LYS A 116 -1.27 3.46 16.81
N ILE A 117 -0.71 2.28 16.60
CA ILE A 117 -0.16 1.41 17.64
C ILE A 117 1.12 0.78 17.09
N ASP A 118 2.12 0.61 17.94
CA ASP A 118 3.40 0.03 17.55
C ASP A 118 3.24 -1.41 17.08
N CYS A 119 4.03 -1.81 16.10
CA CYS A 119 4.26 -3.20 15.76
C CYS A 119 5.16 -3.87 16.82
N ASN A 120 5.23 -5.19 16.80
CA ASN A 120 6.03 -5.96 17.78
C ASN A 120 7.46 -6.25 17.27
N LEU A 121 7.64 -6.40 15.95
CA LEU A 121 8.87 -6.89 15.34
C LEU A 121 9.49 -5.94 14.31
N ILE A 122 8.80 -4.84 13.97
CA ILE A 122 9.21 -3.84 13.00
C ILE A 122 8.92 -2.43 13.52
N GLU A 123 9.64 -1.45 12.98
CA GLU A 123 9.59 -0.07 13.50
C GLU A 123 8.36 0.74 12.99
N CYS A 124 7.75 0.37 11.86
CA CYS A 124 6.60 1.11 11.37
C CYS A 124 5.33 0.80 12.19
N PRO A 125 4.40 1.75 12.33
CA PRO A 125 3.18 1.54 13.09
C PRO A 125 2.16 0.72 12.29
N ARG A 126 1.19 0.16 13.01
CA ARG A 126 -0.04 -0.41 12.47
C ARG A 126 -1.26 0.40 12.90
N VAL A 127 -2.38 0.20 12.22
CA VAL A 127 -3.64 0.86 12.53
C VAL A 127 -4.27 0.24 13.79
N LEU A 128 -4.53 1.07 14.80
CA LEU A 128 -5.29 0.62 15.97
C LEU A 128 -6.72 0.26 15.55
N GLY A 129 -7.16 -0.94 15.90
CA GLY A 129 -8.49 -1.45 15.56
C GLY A 129 -8.58 -2.18 14.22
N ALA A 130 -7.51 -2.25 13.43
CA ALA A 130 -7.46 -3.17 12.31
C ALA A 130 -7.65 -4.62 12.80
N PRO A 131 -8.52 -5.44 12.17
CA PRO A 131 -8.83 -6.79 12.66
C PRO A 131 -7.64 -7.74 12.60
N ALA A 132 -6.68 -7.48 11.72
CA ALA A 132 -5.40 -8.19 11.64
C ALA A 132 -4.33 -7.28 11.03
N ALA A 133 -3.07 -7.56 11.36
CA ALA A 133 -1.91 -6.91 10.78
C ALA A 133 -0.81 -7.94 10.49
N LEU A 134 -0.11 -7.76 9.39
CA LEU A 134 1.03 -8.58 8.99
C LEU A 134 2.29 -7.70 9.06
N GLU A 135 3.18 -8.01 9.97
CA GLU A 135 4.47 -7.35 10.10
C GLU A 135 5.46 -7.99 9.12
N CYS A 136 5.87 -7.24 8.11
CA CYS A 136 6.57 -7.76 6.95
C CYS A 136 7.98 -7.20 6.82
N LYS A 137 8.89 -8.05 6.34
CA LYS A 137 10.23 -7.67 5.87
C LYS A 137 10.31 -7.81 4.36
N LEU A 138 10.98 -6.85 3.71
CA LEU A 138 11.18 -6.86 2.27
C LEU A 138 12.05 -8.07 1.87
N VAL A 139 11.56 -8.85 0.92
CA VAL A 139 12.31 -9.92 0.26
C VAL A 139 12.88 -9.43 -1.06
N GLU A 140 12.03 -8.86 -1.93
CA GLU A 140 12.42 -8.44 -3.28
C GLU A 140 11.52 -7.31 -3.77
N ILE A 141 12.07 -6.46 -4.65
CA ILE A 141 11.33 -5.48 -5.47
C ILE A 141 11.59 -5.82 -6.93
N ILE A 142 10.52 -6.11 -7.65
CA ILE A 142 10.55 -6.38 -9.11
C ILE A 142 10.14 -5.07 -9.81
N GLN A 143 10.95 -4.64 -10.78
CA GLN A 143 10.72 -3.46 -11.62
C GLN A 143 10.55 -3.86 -13.08
#